data_3ce5ccc0e61f06501aa913cc10b2628e
#
_entry.id   3ce5ccc0e61f06501aa913cc10b2628e
#
_cell.length_a   1.000
_cell.length_b   1.000
_cell.length_c   1.000
_cell.angle_alpha   90.00
_cell.angle_beta   90.00
_cell.angle_gamma   90.00
#
_symmetry.space_group_name_H-M   'P 1'
#
loop_
_entity.id
_entity.type
_entity.pdbx_description
1 polymer ?
#
loop_
_entity_poly.entity_id
_entity_poly.type
_entity_poly.pdbx_seq_one_letter_code
_entity_poly.pdbx_strand_id
1 'polypeptide(L)'
;WFARVTGHYLDGVVWMIRRAARVLLLFAGMVAITAFLWRTTPGSLVPEEDQGFFISAVILPDGATLERTTRVVEQVEAAVRSNPDNQDVVAFAGFDFIGGGFRNNAATLFVTQKPWHERQTTSQQLVGELFMKTAGIREALVLAFNPPAIFGLGTAGGYEFFIQNRGDGGSRRLQEVLQQ
;
A
#
# COMPACT_ATOMS: atom_id res chain seq x y z
N TRP A 1 -17.84 14.90 -48.18
CA TRP A 1 -17.10 14.27 -47.11
C TRP A 1 -17.65 12.88 -46.81
N PHE A 2 -18.96 12.73 -46.57
CA PHE A 2 -19.61 11.48 -46.21
C PHE A 2 -19.38 10.36 -47.24
N ALA A 3 -19.60 10.66 -48.54
CA ALA A 3 -19.41 9.69 -49.62
C ALA A 3 -17.97 9.13 -49.71
N ARG A 4 -16.93 9.97 -49.42
CA ARG A 4 -15.55 9.48 -49.39
C ARG A 4 -15.29 8.54 -48.22
N VAL A 5 -15.80 8.87 -47.03
CA VAL A 5 -15.66 8.00 -45.85
C VAL A 5 -16.35 6.65 -46.09
N THR A 6 -17.55 6.67 -46.64
CA THR A 6 -18.27 5.45 -47.00
C THR A 6 -17.52 4.61 -48.02
N GLY A 7 -16.92 5.25 -49.04
CA GLY A 7 -16.08 4.54 -50.05
C GLY A 7 -14.92 3.82 -49.39
N HIS A 8 -14.11 4.52 -48.57
CA HIS A 8 -12.98 3.90 -47.88
C HIS A 8 -13.40 2.79 -46.90
N TYR A 9 -14.55 2.92 -46.24
CA TYR A 9 -15.11 1.87 -45.40
C TYR A 9 -15.45 0.62 -46.20
N LEU A 10 -16.15 0.76 -47.31
CA LEU A 10 -16.54 -0.36 -48.19
C LEU A 10 -15.31 -1.07 -48.78
N ASP A 11 -14.33 -0.31 -49.25
CA ASP A 11 -13.07 -0.87 -49.76
C ASP A 11 -12.32 -1.65 -48.66
N GLY A 12 -12.31 -1.15 -47.43
CA GLY A 12 -11.76 -1.84 -46.27
C GLY A 12 -12.48 -3.14 -45.97
N VAL A 13 -13.78 -3.14 -45.98
CA VAL A 13 -14.62 -4.35 -45.76
C VAL A 13 -14.37 -5.41 -46.86
N VAL A 14 -14.35 -5.02 -48.12
CA VAL A 14 -14.06 -5.93 -49.23
C VAL A 14 -12.66 -6.52 -49.11
N TRP A 15 -11.67 -5.70 -48.73
CA TRP A 15 -10.29 -6.16 -48.50
C TRP A 15 -10.22 -7.19 -47.35
N MET A 16 -10.93 -6.93 -46.25
CA MET A 16 -10.98 -7.85 -45.09
C MET A 16 -11.63 -9.18 -45.48
N ILE A 17 -12.74 -9.17 -46.20
CA ILE A 17 -13.42 -10.40 -46.64
C ILE A 17 -12.50 -11.20 -47.56
N ARG A 18 -11.83 -10.55 -48.52
CA ARG A 18 -10.89 -11.25 -49.43
C ARG A 18 -9.68 -11.84 -48.72
N ARG A 19 -9.34 -11.38 -47.52
CA ARG A 19 -8.22 -11.83 -46.75
C ARG A 19 -8.62 -12.35 -45.36
N ALA A 20 -9.78 -13.00 -45.31
CA ALA A 20 -10.41 -13.43 -44.07
C ALA A 20 -9.48 -14.18 -43.12
N ALA A 21 -8.62 -15.08 -43.63
CA ALA A 21 -7.67 -15.83 -42.83
C ALA A 21 -6.65 -14.92 -42.08
N ARG A 22 -6.16 -13.86 -42.73
CA ARG A 22 -5.24 -12.90 -42.09
C ARG A 22 -5.94 -12.05 -41.06
N VAL A 23 -7.17 -11.61 -41.37
CA VAL A 23 -7.98 -10.81 -40.43
C VAL A 23 -8.35 -11.63 -39.22
N LEU A 24 -8.72 -12.90 -39.37
CA LEU A 24 -8.99 -13.81 -38.27
C LEU A 24 -7.75 -14.05 -37.40
N LEU A 25 -6.57 -14.16 -38.00
CA LEU A 25 -5.32 -14.34 -37.29
C LEU A 25 -4.97 -13.08 -36.46
N LEU A 26 -5.16 -11.90 -37.03
CA LEU A 26 -5.00 -10.62 -36.31
C LEU A 26 -6.02 -10.50 -35.16
N PHE A 27 -7.28 -10.86 -35.41
CA PHE A 27 -8.31 -10.85 -34.40
C PHE A 27 -8.00 -11.84 -33.26
N ALA A 28 -7.59 -13.07 -33.60
CA ALA A 28 -7.16 -14.04 -32.60
C ALA A 28 -5.97 -13.55 -31.78
N GLY A 29 -4.97 -12.89 -32.41
CA GLY A 29 -3.87 -12.23 -31.73
C GLY A 29 -4.33 -11.14 -30.77
N MET A 30 -5.28 -10.30 -31.19
CA MET A 30 -5.85 -9.25 -30.35
C MET A 30 -6.63 -9.82 -29.14
N VAL A 31 -7.41 -10.89 -29.34
CA VAL A 31 -8.11 -11.61 -28.27
C VAL A 31 -7.10 -12.23 -27.30
N ALA A 32 -6.01 -12.85 -27.81
CA ALA A 32 -4.96 -13.42 -26.97
C ALA A 32 -4.25 -12.37 -26.12
N ILE A 33 -3.93 -11.20 -26.70
CA ILE A 33 -3.33 -10.08 -25.98
C ILE A 33 -4.30 -9.57 -24.91
N THR A 34 -5.58 -9.40 -25.23
CA THR A 34 -6.61 -8.96 -24.27
C THR A 34 -6.74 -9.95 -23.11
N ALA A 35 -6.79 -11.24 -23.40
CA ALA A 35 -6.84 -12.29 -22.38
C ALA A 35 -5.58 -12.32 -21.51
N PHE A 36 -4.41 -12.10 -22.09
CA PHE A 36 -3.15 -11.98 -21.37
C PHE A 36 -3.17 -10.77 -20.43
N LEU A 37 -3.51 -9.60 -20.95
CA LEU A 37 -3.62 -8.37 -20.14
C LEU A 37 -4.64 -8.52 -19.02
N TRP A 38 -5.80 -9.12 -19.30
CA TRP A 38 -6.82 -9.39 -18.28
C TRP A 38 -6.30 -10.25 -17.13
N ARG A 39 -5.46 -11.26 -17.43
CA ARG A 39 -4.88 -12.14 -16.40
C ARG A 39 -3.74 -11.51 -15.64
N THR A 40 -2.99 -10.60 -16.25
CA THR A 40 -1.82 -9.95 -15.64
C THR A 40 -2.15 -8.65 -14.93
N THR A 41 -3.28 -8.04 -15.25
CA THR A 41 -3.73 -6.82 -14.57
C THR A 41 -4.30 -7.17 -13.19
N PRO A 42 -3.72 -6.67 -12.11
CA PRO A 42 -4.27 -6.92 -10.77
C PRO A 42 -5.68 -6.35 -10.66
N GLY A 43 -6.61 -7.20 -10.27
CA GLY A 43 -8.00 -6.80 -10.01
C GLY A 43 -8.11 -6.23 -8.61
N SER A 44 -8.23 -4.92 -8.49
CA SER A 44 -8.56 -4.24 -7.24
C SER A 44 -9.73 -3.28 -7.49
N LEU A 45 -10.63 -3.18 -6.50
CA LEU A 45 -11.72 -2.21 -6.57
C LEU A 45 -11.19 -0.77 -6.56
N VAL A 46 -10.15 -0.55 -5.76
CA VAL A 46 -9.37 0.70 -5.71
C VAL A 46 -7.90 0.29 -5.65
N PRO A 47 -7.11 0.60 -6.69
CA PRO A 47 -5.68 0.34 -6.67
C PRO A 47 -5.00 1.09 -5.52
N GLU A 48 -3.99 0.48 -4.92
CA GLU A 48 -3.12 1.20 -4.00
C GLU A 48 -2.33 2.26 -4.78
N GLU A 49 -2.47 3.51 -4.36
CA GLU A 49 -1.79 4.64 -4.97
C GLU A 49 -0.61 5.09 -4.10
N ASP A 50 0.45 5.51 -4.75
CA ASP A 50 1.55 6.18 -4.08
C ASP A 50 1.17 7.66 -3.88
N GLN A 51 0.69 7.99 -2.68
CA GLN A 51 0.21 9.32 -2.32
C GLN A 51 1.32 10.30 -1.92
N GLY A 52 2.60 9.88 -1.98
CA GLY A 52 3.75 10.70 -1.62
C GLY A 52 3.95 10.85 -0.11
N PHE A 53 3.31 10.02 0.71
CA PHE A 53 3.54 9.93 2.15
C PHE A 53 3.15 8.55 2.68
N PHE A 54 3.69 8.20 3.83
CA PHE A 54 3.29 7.01 4.57
C PHE A 54 3.19 7.32 6.07
N ILE A 55 2.55 6.42 6.80
CA ILE A 55 2.34 6.53 8.24
C ILE A 55 3.15 5.44 8.93
N SER A 56 3.80 5.78 10.03
CA SER A 56 4.44 4.80 10.91
C SER A 56 3.84 4.89 12.30
N ALA A 57 3.39 3.76 12.83
CA ALA A 57 2.91 3.62 14.20
C ALA A 57 3.97 2.90 15.05
N VAL A 58 4.25 3.46 16.21
CA VAL A 58 5.20 2.93 17.19
C VAL A 58 4.42 2.59 18.45
N ILE A 59 4.44 1.31 18.84
CA ILE A 59 3.66 0.81 19.98
C ILE A 59 4.62 0.11 20.94
N LEU A 60 4.72 0.65 22.15
CA LEU A 60 5.49 0.07 23.25
C LEU A 60 4.59 -0.80 24.14
N PRO A 61 5.18 -1.67 24.98
CA PRO A 61 4.42 -2.41 26.00
C PRO A 61 3.61 -1.49 26.91
N ASP A 62 2.48 -2.00 27.40
CA ASP A 62 1.64 -1.29 28.36
C ASP A 62 2.45 -0.86 29.59
N GLY A 63 2.23 0.37 30.05
CA GLY A 63 2.97 0.98 31.16
C GLY A 63 4.26 1.69 30.76
N ALA A 64 4.62 1.74 29.46
CA ALA A 64 5.72 2.59 29.01
C ALA A 64 5.39 4.08 29.22
N THR A 65 6.38 4.83 29.72
CA THR A 65 6.24 6.28 29.91
C THR A 65 6.38 7.00 28.58
N LEU A 66 5.80 8.19 28.50
CA LEU A 66 5.91 9.04 27.31
C LEU A 66 7.39 9.34 26.96
N GLU A 67 8.24 9.53 27.95
CA GLU A 67 9.69 9.75 27.76
C GLU A 67 10.35 8.55 27.07
N ARG A 68 9.99 7.33 27.48
CA ARG A 68 10.51 6.11 26.84
C ARG A 68 10.02 6.01 25.39
N THR A 69 8.76 6.32 25.15
CA THR A 69 8.18 6.37 23.80
C THR A 69 8.90 7.39 22.93
N THR A 70 9.18 8.59 23.45
CA THR A 70 9.92 9.63 22.73
C THR A 70 11.31 9.17 22.31
N ARG A 71 12.05 8.48 23.19
CA ARG A 71 13.37 7.93 22.84
C ARG A 71 13.32 6.89 21.71
N VAL A 72 12.28 6.08 21.67
CA VAL A 72 12.10 5.12 20.57
C VAL A 72 11.70 5.85 19.29
N VAL A 73 10.86 6.86 19.39
CA VAL A 73 10.47 7.71 18.25
C VAL A 73 11.70 8.35 17.60
N GLU A 74 12.64 8.87 18.39
CA GLU A 74 13.92 9.44 17.89
C GLU A 74 14.73 8.41 17.07
N GLN A 75 14.74 7.14 17.50
CA GLN A 75 15.41 6.08 16.74
C GLN A 75 14.70 5.79 15.40
N VAL A 76 13.36 5.74 15.42
CA VAL A 76 12.56 5.55 14.20
C VAL A 76 12.72 6.74 13.27
N GLU A 77 12.71 7.96 13.79
CA GLU A 77 12.92 9.19 13.01
C GLU A 77 14.31 9.19 12.34
N ALA A 78 15.36 8.78 13.07
CA ALA A 78 16.69 8.63 12.50
C ALA A 78 16.73 7.60 11.37
N ALA A 79 15.99 6.48 11.50
CA ALA A 79 15.87 5.48 10.46
C ALA A 79 15.13 6.03 9.22
N VAL A 80 14.07 6.81 9.42
CA VAL A 80 13.33 7.50 8.33
C VAL A 80 14.23 8.48 7.60
N ARG A 81 14.94 9.35 8.32
CA ARG A 81 15.82 10.38 7.76
C ARG A 81 17.06 9.82 7.06
N SER A 82 17.40 8.56 7.33
CA SER A 82 18.53 7.90 6.66
C SER A 82 18.28 7.60 5.18
N ASN A 83 17.01 7.64 4.71
CA ASN A 83 16.70 7.53 3.29
C ASN A 83 16.46 8.92 2.69
N PRO A 84 17.23 9.29 1.64
CA PRO A 84 17.16 10.64 1.05
C PRO A 84 15.85 10.90 0.27
N ASP A 85 15.05 9.88 -0.02
CA ASP A 85 13.76 10.03 -0.71
C ASP A 85 12.63 10.47 0.23
N ASN A 86 12.85 10.37 1.56
CA ASN A 86 11.99 10.99 2.56
C ASN A 86 12.35 12.49 2.67
N GLN A 87 11.35 13.34 2.63
CA GLN A 87 11.53 14.79 2.70
C GLN A 87 11.43 15.27 4.14
N ASP A 88 10.29 15.04 4.77
CA ASP A 88 10.01 15.50 6.13
C ASP A 88 9.38 14.38 6.96
N VAL A 89 9.56 14.46 8.27
CA VAL A 89 8.90 13.60 9.24
C VAL A 89 8.35 14.43 10.38
N VAL A 90 7.09 14.18 10.71
CA VAL A 90 6.40 14.78 11.86
C VAL A 90 5.98 13.65 12.79
N ALA A 91 6.48 13.67 14.02
CA ALA A 91 6.21 12.66 15.01
C ALA A 91 5.30 13.20 16.13
N PHE A 92 4.29 12.43 16.47
CA PHE A 92 3.35 12.70 17.57
C PHE A 92 3.53 11.62 18.64
N ALA A 93 4.40 11.87 19.61
CA ALA A 93 4.53 11.00 20.77
C ALA A 93 3.30 11.11 21.67
N GLY A 94 2.74 9.96 22.07
CA GLY A 94 1.52 9.90 22.84
C GLY A 94 0.24 9.84 22.00
N PHE A 95 0.33 9.81 20.68
CA PHE A 95 -0.83 9.65 19.80
C PHE A 95 -0.81 8.28 19.12
N ASP A 96 -1.90 7.53 19.26
CA ASP A 96 -2.12 6.23 18.65
C ASP A 96 -3.10 6.35 17.48
N PHE A 97 -2.56 6.36 16.28
CA PHE A 97 -3.35 6.43 15.06
C PHE A 97 -4.21 5.18 14.83
N ILE A 98 -3.67 4.00 15.15
CA ILE A 98 -4.36 2.71 14.92
C ILE A 98 -5.46 2.50 15.95
N GLY A 99 -5.15 2.72 17.23
CA GLY A 99 -6.12 2.56 18.32
C GLY A 99 -7.08 3.74 18.49
N GLY A 100 -6.85 4.85 17.79
CA GLY A 100 -7.73 6.02 17.78
C GLY A 100 -7.76 6.78 19.10
N GLY A 101 -6.60 7.32 19.55
CA GLY A 101 -6.61 8.09 20.81
C GLY A 101 -5.22 8.48 21.30
N PHE A 102 -5.17 8.91 22.56
CA PHE A 102 -3.91 9.30 23.21
C PHE A 102 -3.50 8.27 24.23
N ARG A 103 -2.27 7.74 24.09
CA ARG A 103 -1.67 6.76 25.00
C ARG A 103 -0.17 7.01 25.11
N ASN A 104 0.36 7.01 26.35
CA ASN A 104 1.77 7.29 26.60
C ASN A 104 2.72 6.29 25.93
N ASN A 105 2.25 5.05 25.69
CA ASN A 105 3.01 3.96 25.10
C ASN A 105 2.87 3.86 23.58
N ALA A 106 2.30 4.85 22.92
CA ALA A 106 2.14 4.86 21.47
C ALA A 106 2.63 6.18 20.86
N ALA A 107 3.04 6.12 19.61
CA ALA A 107 3.38 7.30 18.82
C ALA A 107 3.04 7.05 17.34
N THR A 108 2.85 8.13 16.61
CA THR A 108 2.58 8.10 15.17
C THR A 108 3.51 9.09 14.47
N LEU A 109 4.12 8.63 13.39
CA LEU A 109 4.94 9.47 12.52
C LEU A 109 4.27 9.58 11.16
N PHE A 110 4.15 10.78 10.66
CA PHE A 110 3.75 11.07 9.28
C PHE A 110 5.01 11.44 8.50
N VAL A 111 5.31 10.68 7.46
CA VAL A 111 6.51 10.83 6.66
C VAL A 111 6.12 11.25 5.26
N THR A 112 6.46 12.48 4.89
CA THR A 112 6.30 12.96 3.52
C THR A 112 7.53 12.61 2.69
N GLN A 113 7.31 12.35 1.43
CA GLN A 113 8.32 11.93 0.48
C GLN A 113 8.60 13.05 -0.53
N LYS A 114 9.75 13.01 -1.15
CA LYS A 114 10.05 13.88 -2.29
C LYS A 114 9.06 13.65 -3.43
N PRO A 115 8.85 14.65 -4.30
CA PRO A 115 8.04 14.49 -5.51
C PRO A 115 8.48 13.28 -6.34
N TRP A 116 7.53 12.62 -7.02
CA TRP A 116 7.78 11.37 -7.76
C TRP A 116 8.91 11.45 -8.78
N HIS A 117 9.14 12.63 -9.38
CA HIS A 117 10.22 12.87 -10.35
C HIS A 117 11.60 13.08 -9.71
N GLU A 118 11.68 13.28 -8.40
CA GLU A 118 12.92 13.51 -7.65
C GLU A 118 13.34 12.28 -6.82
N ARG A 119 12.51 11.25 -6.73
CA ARG A 119 12.79 10.03 -5.98
C ARG A 119 12.85 8.80 -6.87
N GLN A 120 13.58 7.79 -6.44
CA GLN A 120 13.73 6.52 -7.16
C GLN A 120 12.92 5.39 -6.52
N THR A 121 12.48 5.57 -5.27
CA THR A 121 11.75 4.56 -4.50
C THR A 121 10.27 4.89 -4.41
N THR A 122 9.42 3.86 -4.44
CA THR A 122 7.98 4.00 -4.22
C THR A 122 7.67 4.05 -2.72
N SER A 123 6.49 4.58 -2.34
CA SER A 123 6.02 4.53 -0.95
C SER A 123 6.03 3.13 -0.36
N GLN A 124 5.65 2.10 -1.13
CA GLN A 124 5.67 0.71 -0.67
C GLN A 124 7.08 0.22 -0.36
N GLN A 125 8.07 0.60 -1.19
CA GLN A 125 9.47 0.26 -0.95
C GLN A 125 10.02 0.94 0.29
N LEU A 126 9.68 2.22 0.50
CA LEU A 126 10.09 2.99 1.69
C LEU A 126 9.47 2.41 2.98
N VAL A 127 8.22 1.99 2.94
CA VAL A 127 7.56 1.27 4.04
C VAL A 127 8.30 -0.03 4.36
N GLY A 128 8.62 -0.84 3.34
CA GLY A 128 9.39 -2.08 3.51
C GLY A 128 10.79 -1.85 4.06
N GLU A 129 11.47 -0.81 3.58
CA GLU A 129 12.81 -0.43 4.07
C GLU A 129 12.78 0.02 5.52
N LEU A 130 11.80 0.85 5.91
CA LEU A 130 11.65 1.27 7.30
C LEU A 130 11.42 0.08 8.22
N PHE A 131 10.56 -0.86 7.82
CA PHE A 131 10.33 -2.10 8.58
C PHE A 131 11.62 -2.87 8.81
N MET A 132 12.46 -3.02 7.79
CA MET A 132 13.77 -3.69 7.91
C MET A 132 14.74 -2.94 8.82
N LYS A 133 14.82 -1.61 8.71
CA LYS A 133 15.70 -0.77 9.51
C LYS A 133 15.30 -0.73 10.98
N THR A 134 14.01 -0.83 11.27
CA THR A 134 13.47 -0.79 12.63
C THR A 134 13.33 -2.17 13.29
N ALA A 135 13.57 -3.27 12.55
CA ALA A 135 13.50 -4.64 13.08
C ALA A 135 14.44 -4.90 14.27
N GLY A 136 15.51 -4.10 14.42
CA GLY A 136 16.43 -4.13 15.56
C GLY A 136 15.88 -3.48 16.84
N ILE A 137 14.82 -2.71 16.77
CA ILE A 137 14.18 -2.02 17.90
C ILE A 137 13.31 -3.02 18.67
N ARG A 138 13.88 -3.62 19.71
CA ARG A 138 13.18 -4.65 20.51
C ARG A 138 12.21 -4.07 21.54
N GLU A 139 12.26 -2.78 21.78
CA GLU A 139 11.46 -2.10 22.82
C GLU A 139 10.05 -1.74 22.34
N ALA A 140 9.80 -1.74 21.04
CA ALA A 140 8.54 -1.35 20.45
C ALA A 140 8.21 -2.18 19.21
N LEU A 141 6.94 -2.30 18.94
CA LEU A 141 6.43 -2.72 17.64
C LEU A 141 6.37 -1.48 16.74
N VAL A 142 7.17 -1.47 15.69
CA VAL A 142 7.15 -0.42 14.67
C VAL A 142 6.45 -0.95 13.43
N LEU A 143 5.35 -0.34 13.09
CA LEU A 143 4.56 -0.63 11.89
C LEU A 143 4.68 0.55 10.93
N ALA A 144 4.77 0.28 9.65
CA ALA A 144 4.69 1.29 8.62
C ALA A 144 3.70 0.84 7.54
N PHE A 145 2.89 1.74 7.05
CA PHE A 145 1.88 1.44 6.05
C PHE A 145 1.52 2.68 5.24
N ASN A 146 1.10 2.44 4.00
CA ASN A 146 0.56 3.50 3.17
C ASN A 146 -0.87 3.84 3.62
N PRO A 147 -1.28 5.11 3.51
CA PRO A 147 -2.65 5.49 3.77
C PRO A 147 -3.60 4.73 2.83
N PRO A 148 -4.85 4.47 3.24
CA PRO A 148 -5.82 3.84 2.36
C PRO A 148 -6.12 4.74 1.17
N ALA A 149 -6.37 4.15 0.01
CA ALA A 149 -6.70 4.90 -1.22
C ALA A 149 -7.97 5.76 -1.06
N ILE A 150 -8.88 5.38 -0.13
CA ILE A 150 -10.06 6.16 0.23
C ILE A 150 -10.07 6.35 1.75
N PHE A 151 -9.91 7.60 2.19
CA PHE A 151 -10.00 7.94 3.61
C PHE A 151 -11.38 7.60 4.18
N GLY A 152 -11.40 6.95 5.34
CA GLY A 152 -12.62 6.56 6.05
C GLY A 152 -13.13 5.15 5.76
N LEU A 153 -12.57 4.43 4.80
CA LEU A 153 -12.86 3.00 4.59
C LEU A 153 -11.98 2.06 5.42
N GLY A 154 -10.90 2.58 6.01
CA GLY A 154 -9.99 1.82 6.87
C GLY A 154 -8.87 2.73 7.38
N THR A 155 -8.05 2.21 8.28
CA THR A 155 -6.87 2.91 8.85
C THR A 155 -5.63 2.69 7.98
N ALA A 156 -5.56 1.55 7.30
CA ALA A 156 -4.47 1.16 6.40
C ALA A 156 -5.05 0.46 5.17
N GLY A 157 -4.23 0.29 4.12
CA GLY A 157 -4.60 -0.56 2.99
C GLY A 157 -4.77 -2.03 3.43
N GLY A 158 -5.70 -2.76 2.80
CA GLY A 158 -6.02 -4.15 3.15
C GLY A 158 -7.38 -4.29 3.84
N TYR A 159 -7.49 -5.26 4.73
CA TYR A 159 -8.68 -5.47 5.54
C TYR A 159 -8.31 -5.62 7.01
N GLU A 160 -9.18 -5.11 7.87
CA GLU A 160 -9.04 -5.13 9.32
C GLU A 160 -10.07 -6.10 9.91
N PHE A 161 -9.65 -6.96 10.82
CA PHE A 161 -10.56 -7.88 11.52
C PHE A 161 -10.12 -8.08 12.97
N PHE A 162 -11.09 -8.38 13.83
CA PHE A 162 -10.86 -8.65 15.23
C PHE A 162 -11.05 -10.14 15.50
N ILE A 163 -10.04 -10.77 16.12
CA ILE A 163 -10.15 -12.14 16.61
C ILE A 163 -10.51 -12.09 18.08
N GLN A 164 -11.68 -12.60 18.43
CA GLN A 164 -12.18 -12.63 19.80
C GLN A 164 -12.29 -14.07 20.30
N ASN A 165 -11.67 -14.36 21.44
CA ASN A 165 -11.91 -15.61 22.14
C ASN A 165 -13.23 -15.50 22.96
N ARG A 166 -14.23 -16.31 22.62
CA ARG A 166 -15.51 -16.40 23.33
C ARG A 166 -15.60 -17.61 24.25
N GLY A 167 -14.53 -18.39 24.40
CA GLY A 167 -14.47 -19.61 25.24
C GLY A 167 -13.48 -19.47 26.38
N ASP A 168 -13.35 -20.51 27.17
CA ASP A 168 -12.54 -20.56 28.40
C ASP A 168 -11.02 -20.67 28.17
N GLY A 169 -10.54 -20.63 26.90
CA GLY A 169 -9.15 -20.89 26.55
C GLY A 169 -8.19 -19.70 26.79
N GLY A 170 -8.68 -18.54 27.21
CA GLY A 170 -7.88 -17.35 27.50
C GLY A 170 -7.02 -16.84 26.34
N SER A 171 -6.03 -16.01 26.64
CA SER A 171 -5.13 -15.40 25.65
C SER A 171 -4.19 -16.41 24.98
N ARG A 172 -3.87 -17.53 25.65
CA ARG A 172 -2.99 -18.58 25.10
C ARG A 172 -3.59 -19.20 23.84
N ARG A 173 -4.87 -19.56 23.87
CA ARG A 173 -5.56 -20.15 22.72
C ARG A 173 -5.72 -19.15 21.56
N LEU A 174 -5.90 -17.88 21.89
CA LEU A 174 -5.92 -16.81 20.87
C LEU A 174 -4.57 -16.73 20.15
N GLN A 175 -3.48 -16.82 20.89
CA GLN A 175 -2.12 -16.77 20.36
C GLN A 175 -1.77 -17.99 19.49
N GLU A 176 -2.26 -19.19 19.85
CA GLU A 176 -2.10 -20.40 19.05
C GLU A 176 -2.84 -20.30 17.70
N VAL A 177 -4.02 -19.70 17.67
CA VAL A 177 -4.81 -19.48 16.44
C VAL A 177 -4.17 -18.42 15.53
N LEU A 178 -3.52 -17.41 16.11
CA LEU A 178 -2.80 -16.38 15.35
C LEU A 178 -1.53 -16.89 14.68
N GLN A 179 -1.00 -18.04 15.11
CA GLN A 179 0.23 -18.65 14.56
C GLN A 179 -0.06 -19.72 13.49
N GLN A 180 -1.32 -20.03 13.22
CA GLN A 180 -1.76 -20.95 12.16
C GLN A 180 -2.14 -20.19 10.89
#